data_9f4307467f0547f06856fe1ceb0dc8d2
#
_entry.id   9f4307467f0547f06856fe1ceb0dc8d2
#
_cell.length_a   1.000
_cell.length_b   1.000
_cell.length_c   1.000
_cell.angle_alpha   90.00
_cell.angle_beta   90.00
_cell.angle_gamma   90.00
#
_symmetry.space_group_name_H-M   'P 1'
#
loop_
_entity.id
_entity.type
_entity.pdbx_description
1 polymer ?
#
loop_
_entity_poly.entity_id
_entity_poly.type
_entity_poly.pdbx_seq_one_letter_code
_entity_poly.pdbx_strand_id
1 'polypeptide(L)'
;MAKPVIVEYQPRWVDEFTEIRGFVADSFDDLASHIEHIGSTSVPGLAAKDVIDVQVSVASLEPEEPILEALAAAGMTESVPDAWDHVPPGRAGEPDRWLKLLASPPRGERPANVHVRVAGSPNERFALLFRDFMRANDDARDAWGLFKIELAKIAPTVQDYVEVKDPATDVVMVVAERWAADAGWTPHDAT
;
A
#
# COMPACT_ATOMS: atom_id res chain seq x y z
N MET A 1 13.32 6.64 -17.98
CA MET A 1 12.40 6.06 -16.98
C MET A 1 10.99 6.05 -17.55
N ALA A 2 10.13 5.11 -17.14
CA ALA A 2 8.79 5.02 -17.68
C ALA A 2 7.88 6.14 -17.14
N LYS A 3 6.95 6.61 -18.00
CA LYS A 3 5.90 7.56 -17.60
C LYS A 3 4.83 6.82 -16.76
N PRO A 4 4.24 7.46 -15.72
CA PRO A 4 3.16 6.84 -14.97
C PRO A 4 1.92 6.64 -15.86
N VAL A 5 1.28 5.48 -15.75
CA VAL A 5 0.02 5.16 -16.43
C VAL A 5 -1.04 4.90 -15.37
N ILE A 6 -2.09 5.72 -15.35
CA ILE A 6 -3.25 5.54 -14.49
C ILE A 6 -4.40 5.04 -15.36
N VAL A 7 -5.05 3.98 -14.91
CA VAL A 7 -6.21 3.38 -15.57
C VAL A 7 -7.44 3.45 -14.66
N GLU A 8 -8.62 3.42 -15.25
CA GLU A 8 -9.89 3.30 -14.53
C GLU A 8 -9.90 2.03 -13.66
N TYR A 9 -10.71 2.03 -12.60
CA TYR A 9 -10.85 0.88 -11.71
C TYR A 9 -11.17 -0.40 -12.49
N GLN A 10 -10.46 -1.48 -12.14
CA GLN A 10 -10.64 -2.78 -12.76
C GLN A 10 -11.16 -3.79 -11.72
N PRO A 11 -12.38 -4.35 -11.89
CA PRO A 11 -12.94 -5.33 -10.94
C PRO A 11 -12.04 -6.56 -10.72
N ARG A 12 -11.24 -6.96 -11.73
CA ARG A 12 -10.28 -8.06 -11.64
C ARG A 12 -9.21 -7.89 -10.54
N TRP A 13 -8.96 -6.66 -10.07
CA TRP A 13 -7.96 -6.43 -9.02
C TRP A 13 -8.31 -7.14 -7.71
N VAL A 14 -9.59 -7.38 -7.43
CA VAL A 14 -10.04 -8.15 -6.27
C VAL A 14 -9.65 -9.62 -6.40
N ASP A 15 -9.87 -10.22 -7.57
CA ASP A 15 -9.53 -11.61 -7.82
C ASP A 15 -8.01 -11.81 -7.86
N GLU A 16 -7.28 -10.90 -8.53
CA GLU A 16 -5.82 -10.90 -8.58
C GLU A 16 -5.18 -10.75 -7.19
N PHE A 17 -5.73 -9.86 -6.34
CA PHE A 17 -5.32 -9.79 -4.95
C PHE A 17 -5.57 -11.09 -4.20
N THR A 18 -6.74 -11.70 -4.40
CA THR A 18 -7.11 -12.95 -3.71
C THR A 18 -6.14 -14.09 -4.06
N GLU A 19 -5.72 -14.18 -5.32
CA GLU A 19 -4.73 -15.15 -5.77
C GLU A 19 -3.37 -14.89 -5.12
N ILE A 20 -2.86 -13.65 -5.19
CA ILE A 20 -1.57 -13.27 -4.58
C ILE A 20 -1.61 -13.49 -3.07
N ARG A 21 -2.71 -13.12 -2.40
CA ARG A 21 -2.92 -13.34 -0.96
C ARG A 21 -2.82 -14.82 -0.59
N GLY A 22 -3.32 -15.72 -1.45
CA GLY A 22 -3.21 -17.16 -1.25
C GLY A 22 -1.76 -17.61 -1.17
N PHE A 23 -0.94 -17.25 -2.15
CA PHE A 23 0.50 -17.58 -2.15
C PHE A 23 1.25 -16.98 -0.96
N VAL A 24 0.94 -15.73 -0.62
CA VAL A 24 1.56 -15.05 0.53
C VAL A 24 1.14 -15.73 1.85
N ALA A 25 -0.14 -16.07 2.03
CA ALA A 25 -0.62 -16.73 3.23
C ALA A 25 0.01 -18.11 3.44
N ASP A 26 0.09 -18.91 2.38
CA ASP A 26 0.71 -20.24 2.43
C ASP A 26 2.21 -20.19 2.78
N SER A 27 2.89 -19.10 2.39
CA SER A 27 4.33 -18.94 2.59
C SER A 27 4.70 -18.29 3.93
N PHE A 28 3.86 -17.37 4.42
CA PHE A 28 4.10 -16.66 5.69
C PHE A 28 3.63 -17.43 6.92
N ASP A 29 2.60 -18.30 6.76
CA ASP A 29 2.04 -19.10 7.84
C ASP A 29 1.85 -18.25 9.13
N ASP A 30 2.39 -18.70 10.26
CA ASP A 30 2.28 -18.02 11.56
C ASP A 30 3.08 -16.69 11.65
N LEU A 31 3.91 -16.35 10.65
CA LEU A 31 4.63 -15.08 10.63
C LEU A 31 3.69 -13.88 10.41
N ALA A 32 2.62 -14.07 9.63
CA ALA A 32 1.69 -13.00 9.30
C ALA A 32 0.49 -12.98 10.25
N SER A 33 0.28 -11.86 10.93
CA SER A 33 -0.95 -11.65 11.70
C SER A 33 -2.14 -11.22 10.81
N HIS A 34 -1.87 -10.43 9.75
CA HIS A 34 -2.86 -9.97 8.78
C HIS A 34 -2.24 -9.88 7.38
N ILE A 35 -3.05 -10.15 6.35
CA ILE A 35 -2.69 -9.97 4.94
C ILE A 35 -3.85 -9.24 4.27
N GLU A 36 -3.61 -8.02 3.78
CA GLU A 36 -4.66 -7.13 3.32
C GLU A 36 -4.35 -6.47 1.98
N HIS A 37 -5.40 -6.25 1.18
CA HIS A 37 -5.33 -5.43 -0.02
C HIS A 37 -5.26 -3.96 0.39
N ILE A 38 -4.20 -3.27 0.02
CA ILE A 38 -3.99 -1.85 0.28
C ILE A 38 -3.81 -1.06 -1.03
N GLY A 39 -3.52 0.22 -0.91
CA GLY A 39 -3.30 1.09 -2.06
C GLY A 39 -4.57 1.35 -2.87
N SER A 40 -4.41 2.00 -4.02
CA SER A 40 -5.54 2.47 -4.82
C SER A 40 -6.34 1.36 -5.50
N THR A 41 -5.71 0.22 -5.82
CA THR A 41 -6.39 -0.92 -6.45
C THR A 41 -7.35 -1.63 -5.50
N SER A 42 -7.18 -1.44 -4.19
CA SER A 42 -8.06 -1.97 -3.16
C SER A 42 -9.36 -1.18 -2.97
N VAL A 43 -9.50 -0.01 -3.61
CA VAL A 43 -10.64 0.89 -3.45
C VAL A 43 -11.54 0.82 -4.69
N PRO A 44 -12.75 0.25 -4.61
CA PRO A 44 -13.67 0.19 -5.73
C PRO A 44 -13.96 1.58 -6.33
N GLY A 45 -13.88 1.69 -7.65
CA GLY A 45 -14.09 2.94 -8.38
C GLY A 45 -12.89 3.87 -8.48
N LEU A 46 -11.80 3.62 -7.73
CA LEU A 46 -10.63 4.50 -7.75
C LEU A 46 -9.68 4.16 -8.90
N ALA A 47 -9.44 5.11 -9.80
CA ALA A 47 -8.42 4.98 -10.85
C ALA A 47 -7.02 4.79 -10.23
N ALA A 48 -6.19 3.90 -10.79
CA ALA A 48 -4.89 3.53 -10.21
C ALA A 48 -3.84 3.15 -11.26
N LYS A 49 -2.58 3.08 -10.84
CA LYS A 49 -1.59 2.26 -11.56
C LYS A 49 -2.01 0.79 -11.43
N ASP A 50 -1.85 0.02 -12.51
CA ASP A 50 -2.24 -1.39 -12.54
C ASP A 50 -1.20 -2.27 -11.81
N VAL A 51 -1.11 -2.08 -10.49
CA VAL A 51 -0.21 -2.80 -9.57
C VAL A 51 -1.00 -3.17 -8.32
N ILE A 52 -0.96 -4.42 -7.91
CA ILE A 52 -1.61 -4.88 -6.68
C ILE A 52 -0.69 -4.62 -5.49
N ASP A 53 -1.15 -3.83 -4.54
CA ASP A 53 -0.42 -3.58 -3.29
C ASP A 53 -0.98 -4.46 -2.17
N VAL A 54 -0.14 -5.35 -1.63
CA VAL A 54 -0.46 -6.25 -0.51
C VAL A 54 0.29 -5.78 0.71
N GLN A 55 -0.39 -5.67 1.85
CA GLN A 55 0.22 -5.46 3.15
C GLN A 55 0.22 -6.76 3.94
N VAL A 56 1.39 -7.11 4.48
CA VAL A 56 1.57 -8.20 5.44
C VAL A 56 1.98 -7.58 6.76
N SER A 57 1.21 -7.83 7.81
CA SER A 57 1.52 -7.37 9.17
C SER A 57 2.21 -8.50 9.94
N VAL A 58 3.41 -8.21 10.48
CA VAL A 58 4.23 -9.15 11.24
C VAL A 58 4.53 -8.60 12.63
N ALA A 59 4.91 -9.45 13.57
CA ALA A 59 5.25 -9.02 14.94
C ALA A 59 6.55 -8.18 14.99
N SER A 60 7.53 -8.51 14.12
CA SER A 60 8.82 -7.82 14.01
C SER A 60 9.37 -7.99 12.59
N LEU A 61 10.15 -7.02 12.11
CA LEU A 61 10.92 -7.17 10.88
C LEU A 61 12.26 -7.88 11.11
N GLU A 62 12.67 -8.05 12.36
CA GLU A 62 13.90 -8.74 12.76
C GLU A 62 13.61 -10.08 13.47
N PRO A 63 14.31 -11.16 13.13
CA PRO A 63 15.28 -11.26 12.02
C PRO A 63 14.60 -11.24 10.64
N GLU A 64 15.28 -10.68 9.64
CA GLU A 64 14.70 -10.53 8.28
C GLU A 64 14.64 -11.86 7.50
N GLU A 65 15.58 -12.78 7.75
CA GLU A 65 15.74 -13.99 6.95
C GLU A 65 14.46 -14.82 6.80
N PRO A 66 13.67 -15.11 7.85
CA PRO A 66 12.42 -15.88 7.69
C PRO A 66 11.39 -15.15 6.80
N ILE A 67 11.35 -13.82 6.87
CA ILE A 67 10.43 -13.00 6.06
C ILE A 67 10.86 -13.02 4.59
N LEU A 68 12.16 -12.88 4.32
CA LEU A 68 12.70 -12.92 2.96
C LEU A 68 12.52 -14.30 2.33
N GLU A 69 12.69 -15.38 3.10
CA GLU A 69 12.39 -16.74 2.66
C GLU A 69 10.91 -16.93 2.31
N ALA A 70 10.00 -16.42 3.15
CA ALA A 70 8.57 -16.45 2.90
C ALA A 70 8.18 -15.63 1.66
N LEU A 71 8.74 -14.43 1.48
CA LEU A 71 8.54 -13.62 0.28
C LEU A 71 9.01 -14.35 -0.99
N ALA A 72 10.19 -14.95 -0.95
CA ALA A 72 10.74 -15.71 -2.07
C ALA A 72 9.88 -16.94 -2.41
N ALA A 73 9.39 -17.66 -1.40
CA ALA A 73 8.48 -18.80 -1.56
C ALA A 73 7.13 -18.38 -2.17
N ALA A 74 6.65 -17.18 -1.84
CA ALA A 74 5.45 -16.57 -2.46
C ALA A 74 5.71 -16.03 -3.89
N GLY A 75 6.91 -16.22 -4.45
CA GLY A 75 7.26 -15.70 -5.78
C GLY A 75 7.67 -14.22 -5.81
N MET A 76 7.83 -13.56 -4.65
CA MET A 76 8.23 -12.16 -4.54
C MET A 76 9.76 -12.09 -4.40
N THR A 77 10.47 -12.24 -5.52
CA THR A 77 11.93 -12.42 -5.52
C THR A 77 12.72 -11.14 -5.75
N GLU A 78 12.07 -10.06 -6.17
CA GLU A 78 12.68 -8.74 -6.32
C GLU A 78 12.48 -7.93 -5.03
N SER A 79 13.40 -8.05 -4.08
CA SER A 79 13.33 -7.33 -2.80
C SER A 79 14.09 -6.00 -2.84
N VAL A 80 13.59 -5.02 -2.10
CA VAL A 80 14.25 -3.74 -1.83
C VAL A 80 14.64 -3.74 -0.36
N PRO A 81 15.93 -3.91 -0.04
CA PRO A 81 16.39 -3.83 1.35
C PRO A 81 16.22 -2.42 1.91
N ASP A 82 16.06 -2.31 3.22
CA ASP A 82 15.94 -1.03 3.94
C ASP A 82 14.91 -0.08 3.30
N ALA A 83 13.77 -0.61 2.88
CA ALA A 83 12.73 0.19 2.29
C ALA A 83 11.99 1.01 3.37
N TRP A 84 11.77 2.29 3.05
CA TRP A 84 11.05 3.21 3.93
C TRP A 84 9.74 3.64 3.26
N ASP A 85 8.70 3.74 4.06
CA ASP A 85 7.54 4.49 3.62
C ASP A 85 7.80 6.00 3.74
N HIS A 86 7.07 6.80 2.96
CA HIS A 86 7.04 8.23 3.14
C HIS A 86 6.65 8.57 4.59
N VAL A 87 7.48 9.38 5.26
CA VAL A 87 7.23 9.83 6.62
C VAL A 87 6.55 11.20 6.59
N PRO A 88 5.28 11.32 7.03
CA PRO A 88 4.59 12.60 7.08
C PRO A 88 5.34 13.63 7.95
N PRO A 89 5.33 14.92 7.61
CA PRO A 89 6.08 15.95 8.35
C PRO A 89 5.83 15.96 9.86
N GLY A 90 4.61 15.68 10.31
CA GLY A 90 4.26 15.57 11.72
C GLY A 90 4.81 14.33 12.46
N ARG A 91 5.44 13.41 11.74
CA ARG A 91 6.02 12.17 12.25
C ARG A 91 7.53 12.06 12.05
N ALA A 92 8.17 13.14 11.62
CA ALA A 92 9.61 13.16 11.31
C ALA A 92 10.54 12.79 12.49
N GLY A 93 10.04 12.81 13.73
CA GLY A 93 10.78 12.36 14.92
C GLY A 93 10.82 10.85 15.15
N GLU A 94 10.09 10.05 14.36
CA GLU A 94 9.95 8.60 14.52
C GLU A 94 10.25 7.85 13.21
N PRO A 95 11.35 8.11 12.49
CA PRO A 95 11.59 7.53 11.17
C PRO A 95 11.64 6.00 11.22
N ASP A 96 12.30 5.40 12.21
CA ASP A 96 12.46 3.94 12.30
C ASP A 96 11.14 3.17 12.37
N ARG A 97 10.06 3.83 12.78
CA ARG A 97 8.71 3.23 12.79
C ARG A 97 8.05 3.18 11.41
N TRP A 98 8.70 3.74 10.37
CA TRP A 98 8.24 3.74 8.98
C TRP A 98 9.05 2.79 8.09
N LEU A 99 9.94 1.99 8.70
CA LEU A 99 10.66 0.92 8.03
C LEU A 99 9.69 -0.18 7.60
N LYS A 100 9.97 -0.79 6.46
CA LYS A 100 9.27 -1.95 5.93
C LYS A 100 10.22 -2.83 5.14
N LEU A 101 9.85 -4.08 4.88
CA LEU A 101 10.40 -4.84 3.77
C LEU A 101 9.46 -4.70 2.58
N LEU A 102 10.03 -4.58 1.39
CA LEU A 102 9.28 -4.45 0.15
C LEU A 102 9.79 -5.48 -0.85
N ALA A 103 8.89 -6.26 -1.41
CA ALA A 103 9.24 -7.19 -2.47
C ALA A 103 8.18 -7.19 -3.57
N SER A 104 8.60 -7.61 -4.76
CA SER A 104 7.73 -7.73 -5.93
C SER A 104 8.07 -9.00 -6.72
N PRO A 105 7.17 -9.49 -7.58
CA PRO A 105 7.45 -10.61 -8.47
C PRO A 105 8.48 -10.21 -9.54
N PRO A 106 9.11 -11.19 -10.19
CA PRO A 106 10.04 -10.94 -11.28
C PRO A 106 9.40 -10.14 -12.40
N ARG A 107 10.25 -9.39 -13.11
CA ARG A 107 9.79 -8.58 -14.24
C ARG A 107 9.13 -9.45 -15.33
N GLY A 108 7.92 -9.09 -15.69
CA GLY A 108 7.11 -9.79 -16.68
C GLY A 108 5.96 -10.60 -16.10
N GLU A 109 5.98 -10.84 -14.80
CA GLU A 109 4.85 -11.38 -14.05
C GLU A 109 3.80 -10.30 -13.75
N ARG A 110 2.67 -10.67 -13.12
CA ARG A 110 1.64 -9.72 -12.69
C ARG A 110 2.23 -8.69 -11.74
N PRO A 111 2.24 -7.38 -12.07
CA PRO A 111 2.81 -6.38 -11.19
C PRO A 111 2.11 -6.33 -9.83
N ALA A 112 2.88 -6.56 -8.78
CA ALA A 112 2.44 -6.46 -7.40
C ALA A 112 3.57 -5.93 -6.51
N ASN A 113 3.22 -5.37 -5.36
CA ASN A 113 4.13 -5.02 -4.28
C ASN A 113 3.63 -5.67 -2.99
N VAL A 114 4.48 -6.41 -2.31
CA VAL A 114 4.22 -6.90 -0.97
C VAL A 114 4.99 -6.06 0.03
N HIS A 115 4.25 -5.31 0.85
CA HIS A 115 4.76 -4.45 1.90
C HIS A 115 4.66 -5.18 3.23
N VAL A 116 5.78 -5.60 3.82
CA VAL A 116 5.81 -6.21 5.14
C VAL A 116 6.08 -5.13 6.17
N ARG A 117 5.17 -4.97 7.14
CA ARG A 117 5.21 -3.93 8.17
C ARG A 117 5.00 -4.53 9.55
N VAL A 118 5.50 -3.86 10.57
CA VAL A 118 5.25 -4.27 11.95
C VAL A 118 3.79 -3.96 12.32
N ALA A 119 3.09 -4.93 12.90
CA ALA A 119 1.74 -4.77 13.38
C ALA A 119 1.64 -3.63 14.42
N GLY A 120 0.66 -2.76 14.29
CA GLY A 120 0.49 -1.57 15.13
C GLY A 120 1.48 -0.42 14.83
N SER A 121 2.28 -0.53 13.78
CA SER A 121 3.16 0.56 13.34
C SER A 121 2.38 1.69 12.65
N PRO A 122 2.90 2.93 12.65
CA PRO A 122 2.22 4.04 12.01
C PRO A 122 2.06 3.88 10.50
N ASN A 123 3.01 3.26 9.80
CA ASN A 123 2.93 3.03 8.37
C ASN A 123 1.94 1.91 8.00
N GLU A 124 1.78 0.88 8.83
CA GLU A 124 0.70 -0.09 8.68
C GLU A 124 -0.67 0.61 8.76
N ARG A 125 -0.89 1.35 9.84
CA ARG A 125 -2.13 2.09 10.09
C ARG A 125 -2.41 3.12 8.98
N PHE A 126 -1.38 3.83 8.50
CA PHE A 126 -1.51 4.84 7.44
C PHE A 126 -2.09 4.25 6.16
N ALA A 127 -1.61 3.10 5.72
CA ALA A 127 -2.09 2.46 4.50
C ALA A 127 -3.54 1.97 4.64
N LEU A 128 -3.90 1.40 5.78
CA LEU A 128 -5.26 0.92 6.08
C LEU A 128 -6.25 2.08 6.19
N LEU A 129 -5.89 3.14 6.92
CA LEU A 129 -6.75 4.31 7.08
C LEU A 129 -7.00 5.01 5.75
N PHE A 130 -5.98 5.19 4.92
CA PHE A 130 -6.14 5.76 3.58
C PHE A 130 -7.14 4.93 2.76
N ARG A 131 -6.97 3.61 2.71
CA ARG A 131 -7.87 2.69 2.01
C ARG A 131 -9.33 2.86 2.46
N ASP A 132 -9.55 2.76 3.77
CA ASP A 132 -10.88 2.70 4.34
C ASP A 132 -11.58 4.07 4.28
N PHE A 133 -10.83 5.15 4.44
CA PHE A 133 -11.33 6.50 4.21
C PHE A 133 -11.81 6.69 2.76
N MET A 134 -11.03 6.25 1.77
CA MET A 134 -11.41 6.33 0.36
C MET A 134 -12.60 5.44 0.00
N ARG A 135 -12.74 4.28 0.67
CA ARG A 135 -13.91 3.41 0.51
C ARG A 135 -15.19 4.00 1.09
N ALA A 136 -15.07 4.74 2.19
CA ALA A 136 -16.21 5.34 2.90
C ALA A 136 -16.63 6.71 2.34
N ASN A 137 -15.80 7.35 1.49
CA ASN A 137 -16.01 8.73 1.05
C ASN A 137 -15.87 8.86 -0.47
N ASP A 138 -16.96 8.68 -1.19
CA ASP A 138 -17.01 8.70 -2.65
C ASP A 138 -16.45 9.99 -3.26
N ASP A 139 -16.80 11.15 -2.70
CA ASP A 139 -16.32 12.45 -3.19
C ASP A 139 -14.79 12.58 -3.05
N ALA A 140 -14.22 12.11 -1.93
CA ALA A 140 -12.78 12.13 -1.71
C ALA A 140 -12.07 11.15 -2.65
N ARG A 141 -12.63 9.95 -2.84
CA ARG A 141 -12.15 8.95 -3.79
C ARG A 141 -12.10 9.50 -5.21
N ASP A 142 -13.17 10.10 -5.67
CA ASP A 142 -13.30 10.60 -7.05
C ASP A 142 -12.36 11.79 -7.28
N ALA A 143 -12.29 12.73 -6.34
CA ALA A 143 -11.33 13.84 -6.37
C ALA A 143 -9.88 13.36 -6.39
N TRP A 144 -9.54 12.35 -5.58
CA TRP A 144 -8.22 11.74 -5.55
C TRP A 144 -7.89 11.00 -6.85
N GLY A 145 -8.87 10.32 -7.44
CA GLY A 145 -8.74 9.67 -8.75
C GLY A 145 -8.42 10.68 -9.85
N LEU A 146 -9.17 11.78 -9.91
CA LEU A 146 -8.93 12.87 -10.85
C LEU A 146 -7.55 13.50 -10.67
N PHE A 147 -7.15 13.81 -9.42
CA PHE A 147 -5.83 14.35 -9.12
C PHE A 147 -4.73 13.43 -9.68
N LYS A 148 -4.81 12.11 -9.45
CA LYS A 148 -3.82 11.15 -9.94
C LYS A 148 -3.76 11.10 -11.48
N ILE A 149 -4.90 11.16 -12.14
CA ILE A 149 -4.98 11.18 -13.62
C ILE A 149 -4.31 12.45 -14.15
N GLU A 150 -4.62 13.62 -13.60
CA GLU A 150 -4.03 14.89 -14.06
C GLU A 150 -2.53 14.95 -13.76
N LEU A 151 -2.10 14.49 -12.57
CA LEU A 151 -0.68 14.41 -12.22
C LEU A 151 0.09 13.49 -13.17
N ALA A 152 -0.47 12.35 -13.56
CA ALA A 152 0.18 11.42 -14.50
C ALA A 152 0.36 12.01 -15.91
N LYS A 153 -0.47 12.97 -16.32
CA LYS A 153 -0.31 13.66 -17.62
C LYS A 153 0.93 14.54 -17.65
N ILE A 154 1.27 15.17 -16.52
CA ILE A 154 2.34 16.18 -16.41
C ILE A 154 3.64 15.62 -15.83
N ALA A 155 3.60 14.56 -15.03
CA ALA A 155 4.78 13.94 -14.44
C ALA A 155 5.63 13.25 -15.54
N PRO A 156 6.91 13.62 -15.71
CA PRO A 156 7.79 13.02 -16.73
C PRO A 156 8.11 11.56 -16.45
N THR A 157 8.24 11.19 -15.17
CA THR A 157 8.61 9.85 -14.70
C THR A 157 7.73 9.39 -13.56
N VAL A 158 7.79 8.08 -13.26
CA VAL A 158 7.12 7.51 -12.08
C VAL A 158 7.67 8.14 -10.78
N GLN A 159 8.96 8.48 -10.74
CA GLN A 159 9.58 9.11 -9.57
C GLN A 159 9.01 10.52 -9.34
N ASP A 160 8.94 11.38 -10.38
CA ASP A 160 8.35 12.71 -10.27
C ASP A 160 6.86 12.64 -9.82
N TYR A 161 6.15 11.63 -10.31
CA TYR A 161 4.77 11.37 -9.89
C TYR A 161 4.66 11.05 -8.39
N VAL A 162 5.55 10.19 -7.88
CA VAL A 162 5.56 9.79 -6.46
C VAL A 162 5.91 10.99 -5.57
N GLU A 163 6.93 11.77 -5.94
CA GLU A 163 7.39 12.96 -5.19
C GLU A 163 6.29 14.02 -5.00
N VAL A 164 5.38 14.15 -5.96
CA VAL A 164 4.23 15.08 -5.83
C VAL A 164 3.05 14.41 -5.13
N LYS A 165 2.81 13.12 -5.38
CA LYS A 165 1.68 12.38 -4.82
C LYS A 165 1.81 12.21 -3.30
N ASP A 166 3.01 11.95 -2.77
CA ASP A 166 3.19 11.63 -1.36
C ASP A 166 2.84 12.81 -0.43
N PRO A 167 3.32 14.04 -0.62
CA PRO A 167 2.85 15.19 0.15
C PRO A 167 1.35 15.47 -0.01
N ALA A 168 0.78 15.21 -1.19
CA ALA A 168 -0.66 15.35 -1.40
C ALA A 168 -1.44 14.27 -0.62
N THR A 169 -0.88 13.08 -0.44
CA THR A 169 -1.46 12.05 0.42
C THR A 169 -1.51 12.51 1.88
N ASP A 170 -0.49 13.22 2.38
CA ASP A 170 -0.48 13.77 3.74
C ASP A 170 -1.66 14.73 3.97
N VAL A 171 -1.99 15.55 2.97
CA VAL A 171 -3.16 16.46 3.05
C VAL A 171 -4.46 15.65 3.17
N VAL A 172 -4.62 14.59 2.41
CA VAL A 172 -5.77 13.68 2.53
C VAL A 172 -5.82 13.04 3.91
N MET A 173 -4.67 12.59 4.43
CA MET A 173 -4.60 11.93 5.72
C MET A 173 -5.00 12.83 6.89
N VAL A 174 -4.84 14.15 6.80
CA VAL A 174 -5.38 15.09 7.81
C VAL A 174 -6.90 14.97 7.93
N VAL A 175 -7.60 14.78 6.81
CA VAL A 175 -9.07 14.60 6.80
C VAL A 175 -9.44 13.18 7.22
N ALA A 176 -8.69 12.18 6.75
CA ALA A 176 -8.90 10.78 7.10
C ALA A 176 -8.77 10.52 8.61
N GLU A 177 -7.82 11.17 9.29
CA GLU A 177 -7.67 11.08 10.75
C GLU A 177 -8.89 11.66 11.50
N ARG A 178 -9.48 12.75 11.02
CA ARG A 178 -10.71 13.30 11.61
C ARG A 178 -11.89 12.34 11.41
N TRP A 179 -12.05 11.85 10.17
CA TRP A 179 -13.05 10.83 9.87
C TRP A 179 -12.91 9.59 10.77
N ALA A 180 -11.68 9.08 10.93
CA ALA A 180 -11.40 7.93 11.78
C ALA A 180 -11.84 8.16 13.24
N ALA A 181 -11.55 9.36 13.78
CA ALA A 181 -11.96 9.73 15.14
C ALA A 181 -13.48 9.80 15.28
N ASP A 182 -14.16 10.41 14.30
CA ASP A 182 -15.62 10.59 14.31
C ASP A 182 -16.36 9.26 14.09
N ALA A 183 -15.81 8.37 13.25
CA ALA A 183 -16.38 7.05 12.95
C ALA A 183 -16.02 5.96 13.98
N GLY A 184 -15.09 6.24 14.89
CA GLY A 184 -14.54 5.21 15.79
C GLY A 184 -13.76 4.12 15.05
N TRP A 185 -13.13 4.49 13.91
CA TRP A 185 -12.42 3.53 13.08
C TRP A 185 -11.18 2.97 13.77
N THR A 186 -10.97 1.67 13.66
CA THR A 186 -9.73 0.98 14.06
C THR A 186 -9.19 0.14 12.91
N PRO A 187 -7.85 -0.08 12.83
CA PRO A 187 -7.26 -0.99 11.85
C PRO A 187 -7.89 -2.38 11.93
N HIS A 188 -8.07 -3.04 10.80
CA HIS A 188 -8.59 -4.42 10.67
C HIS A 188 -10.08 -4.63 10.99
N ASP A 189 -10.84 -3.61 11.42
CA ASP A 189 -12.29 -3.73 11.67
C ASP A 189 -13.14 -3.69 10.38
N ALA A 190 -12.58 -3.21 9.28
CA ALA A 190 -13.25 -3.12 7.99
C ALA A 190 -13.02 -4.41 7.15
N THR A 191 -13.69 -5.48 7.50
CA THR A 191 -13.81 -6.68 6.65
C THR A 191 -15.02 -6.61 5.74
#